data_35175bae2284481b37612ab4f01f2b6d
#
_entry.id   35175bae2284481b37612ab4f01f2b6d
#
_cell.length_a   1.000
_cell.length_b   1.000
_cell.length_c   1.000
_cell.angle_alpha   90.00
_cell.angle_beta   90.00
_cell.angle_gamma   90.00
#
_symmetry.space_group_name_H-M   'P 1'
#
loop_
_entity.id
_entity.type
_entity.pdbx_description
1 polymer ?
#
loop_
_entity_poly.entity_id
_entity_poly.type
_entity_poly.pdbx_seq_one_letter_code
_entity_poly.pdbx_strand_id
1 'polypeptide(L)'
;GDVYKRQELETIHQMGYVDYFLIVWDFIKYAKDHGISVGPGRGSAAGSIVSYCLEITTIDPIRYQLLFERFLNPERVSMPDIDVDFCYERRQEVIDYVTRKYGKDCVAQIVTFGTLAARGVIRDVGRVMDLPYAYVDSISKMIPQELGITIDKALKMNPDLKKLYDTDETVTNLIDMAKRLEGLPRHCSMHAAGVVICQKPVDEYVPLSRAADGTITTQFIMTTLEELGLLKMDFLGLRTLTVIQNAVLLARRKQPELNINQIDYNDQKVLDYIGTGKTDGVFQLESAGMKGFMKELKPHNLEDVIAGISLYRPGPMDFIPQYIRGKNDSSSITYDCPQLEPILAPTYGCIVYQEQVMQIVRDLAGYSLGRSDLLRRAMSKKKAAVMEKERKIFIYGDEETGVPGCIKNGIDEQTANKIYDEMIDFAKYAFNKSHAAAYAVVSYQTAWLKYYLSLIHI
;
A
#
# COMPACT_ATOMS: atom_id res chain seq x y z
N GLY A 1 9.58 24.55 -4.06
CA GLY A 1 8.65 23.83 -4.95
C GLY A 1 9.22 23.69 -6.37
N ASP A 2 9.68 24.78 -6.99
CA ASP A 2 10.10 24.75 -8.40
C ASP A 2 11.34 23.87 -8.67
N VAL A 3 12.28 23.78 -7.74
CA VAL A 3 13.47 22.94 -7.87
C VAL A 3 13.08 21.46 -7.90
N TYR A 4 12.28 21.03 -6.93
CA TYR A 4 11.78 19.63 -6.88
C TYR A 4 10.95 19.28 -8.11
N LYS A 5 10.08 20.17 -8.55
CA LYS A 5 9.26 19.97 -9.75
C LYS A 5 10.10 19.77 -11.01
N ARG A 6 11.16 20.56 -11.21
CA ARG A 6 12.09 20.39 -12.36
C ARG A 6 12.80 19.05 -12.29
N GLN A 7 13.32 18.69 -11.13
CA GLN A 7 14.02 17.42 -10.92
C GLN A 7 13.12 16.21 -11.20
N GLU A 8 11.86 16.25 -10.71
CA GLU A 8 10.90 15.19 -11.00
C GLU A 8 10.53 15.10 -12.47
N LEU A 9 10.29 16.25 -13.15
CA LEU A 9 10.00 16.31 -14.58
C LEU A 9 11.14 15.74 -15.42
N GLU A 10 12.39 16.09 -15.08
CA GLU A 10 13.58 15.54 -15.75
C GLU A 10 13.65 14.02 -15.57
N THR A 11 13.42 13.51 -14.36
CA THR A 11 13.43 12.08 -14.08
C THR A 11 12.33 11.36 -14.86
N ILE A 12 11.09 11.89 -14.86
CA ILE A 12 9.96 11.31 -15.59
C ILE A 12 10.25 11.25 -17.09
N HIS A 13 10.83 12.33 -17.64
CA HIS A 13 11.19 12.40 -19.05
C HIS A 13 12.32 11.42 -19.39
N GLN A 14 13.41 11.39 -18.61
CA GLN A 14 14.55 10.50 -18.84
C GLN A 14 14.16 9.02 -18.76
N MET A 15 13.23 8.67 -17.87
CA MET A 15 12.71 7.31 -17.74
C MET A 15 11.63 6.95 -18.77
N GLY A 16 11.20 7.90 -19.63
CA GLY A 16 10.24 7.67 -20.71
C GLY A 16 8.78 7.52 -20.26
N TYR A 17 8.39 8.07 -19.09
CA TYR A 17 7.05 7.90 -18.54
C TYR A 17 6.12 9.11 -18.72
N VAL A 18 6.45 10.06 -19.58
CA VAL A 18 5.61 11.25 -19.84
C VAL A 18 4.21 10.83 -20.29
N ASP A 19 4.10 9.94 -21.28
CA ASP A 19 2.81 9.48 -21.80
C ASP A 19 1.99 8.73 -20.75
N TYR A 20 2.65 7.98 -19.87
CA TYR A 20 1.98 7.32 -18.74
C TYR A 20 1.29 8.33 -17.81
N PHE A 21 2.01 9.40 -17.41
CA PHE A 21 1.42 10.47 -16.58
C PHE A 21 0.27 11.19 -17.29
N LEU A 22 0.39 11.43 -18.60
CA LEU A 22 -0.66 12.08 -19.38
C LEU A 22 -1.92 11.19 -19.51
N ILE A 23 -1.76 9.90 -19.69
CA ILE A 23 -2.89 8.95 -19.71
C ILE A 23 -3.60 8.92 -18.35
N VAL A 24 -2.82 8.86 -17.25
CA VAL A 24 -3.39 8.88 -15.89
C VAL A 24 -4.12 10.19 -15.62
N TRP A 25 -3.50 11.31 -15.95
CA TRP A 25 -4.13 12.62 -15.83
C TRP A 25 -5.44 12.71 -16.60
N ASP A 26 -5.47 12.20 -17.82
CA ASP A 26 -6.61 12.27 -18.72
C ASP A 26 -7.86 11.59 -18.14
N PHE A 27 -7.75 10.34 -17.69
CA PHE A 27 -8.91 9.64 -17.17
C PHE A 27 -9.34 10.16 -15.77
N ILE A 28 -8.39 10.67 -14.97
CA ILE A 28 -8.70 11.35 -13.70
C ILE A 28 -9.44 12.65 -13.97
N LYS A 29 -8.96 13.45 -14.94
CA LYS A 29 -9.64 14.69 -15.36
C LYS A 29 -11.05 14.39 -15.86
N TYR A 30 -11.22 13.37 -16.71
CA TYR A 30 -12.55 12.94 -17.15
C TYR A 30 -13.47 12.64 -15.95
N ALA A 31 -12.99 11.87 -14.98
CA ALA A 31 -13.78 11.53 -13.80
C ALA A 31 -14.20 12.78 -13.02
N LYS A 32 -13.26 13.70 -12.76
CA LYS A 32 -13.53 14.94 -12.05
C LYS A 32 -14.52 15.86 -12.78
N ASP A 33 -14.35 16.03 -14.09
CA ASP A 33 -15.21 16.86 -14.95
C ASP A 33 -16.65 16.30 -15.01
N HIS A 34 -16.82 14.98 -14.83
CA HIS A 34 -18.13 14.33 -14.79
C HIS A 34 -18.68 14.10 -13.37
N GLY A 35 -18.05 14.71 -12.36
CA GLY A 35 -18.47 14.61 -10.96
C GLY A 35 -18.37 13.20 -10.38
N ILE A 36 -17.42 12.39 -10.88
CA ILE A 36 -17.09 11.08 -10.32
C ILE A 36 -16.01 11.32 -9.25
N SER A 37 -16.29 10.92 -8.01
CA SER A 37 -15.35 11.12 -6.91
C SER A 37 -14.09 10.30 -7.11
N VAL A 38 -12.93 10.97 -6.98
CA VAL A 38 -11.59 10.40 -7.07
C VAL A 38 -10.91 10.55 -5.71
N GLY A 39 -10.20 9.52 -5.28
CA GLY A 39 -9.44 9.54 -4.03
C GLY A 39 -8.27 10.54 -4.04
N PRO A 40 -7.80 10.97 -2.87
CA PRO A 40 -6.72 11.96 -2.75
C PRO A 40 -5.36 11.43 -3.20
N GLY A 41 -5.25 10.14 -3.41
CA GLY A 41 -4.07 9.40 -3.80
C GLY A 41 -4.04 8.02 -3.16
N ARG A 42 -3.14 7.18 -3.66
CA ARG A 42 -2.92 5.83 -3.15
C ARG A 42 -1.48 5.40 -3.42
N GLY A 43 -0.96 4.50 -2.60
CA GLY A 43 0.40 3.99 -2.80
C GLY A 43 1.46 5.08 -2.65
N SER A 44 2.47 5.05 -3.49
CA SER A 44 3.60 5.98 -3.44
C SER A 44 3.45 7.21 -4.37
N ALA A 45 2.49 7.21 -5.28
CA ALA A 45 2.29 8.29 -6.26
C ALA A 45 2.02 9.67 -5.61
N ALA A 46 1.43 9.69 -4.40
CA ALA A 46 1.25 10.93 -3.64
C ALA A 46 2.56 11.59 -3.18
N GLY A 47 3.72 10.92 -3.33
CA GLY A 47 5.04 11.50 -3.10
C GLY A 47 5.55 12.39 -4.23
N SER A 48 4.83 12.50 -5.36
CA SER A 48 5.25 13.30 -6.52
C SER A 48 4.58 14.67 -6.54
N ILE A 49 5.41 15.73 -6.63
CA ILE A 49 4.90 17.11 -6.84
C ILE A 49 4.31 17.28 -8.25
N VAL A 50 4.80 16.55 -9.23
CA VAL A 50 4.24 16.55 -10.60
C VAL A 50 2.84 15.92 -10.58
N SER A 51 2.63 14.78 -9.89
CA SER A 51 1.31 14.19 -9.70
C SER A 51 0.34 15.15 -9.00
N TYR A 52 0.82 15.90 -8.01
CA TYR A 52 0.04 16.92 -7.31
C TYR A 52 -0.33 18.10 -8.23
N CYS A 53 0.64 18.64 -9.00
CA CYS A 53 0.40 19.74 -9.94
C CYS A 53 -0.54 19.36 -11.09
N LEU A 54 -0.53 18.10 -11.52
CA LEU A 54 -1.46 17.55 -12.51
C LEU A 54 -2.81 17.16 -11.90
N GLU A 55 -3.01 17.38 -10.60
CA GLU A 55 -4.20 16.94 -9.88
C GLU A 55 -4.50 15.43 -9.98
N ILE A 56 -3.49 14.62 -10.27
CA ILE A 56 -3.55 13.17 -10.16
C ILE A 56 -3.75 12.79 -8.68
N THR A 57 -3.02 13.47 -7.80
CA THR A 57 -3.18 13.38 -6.35
C THR A 57 -3.55 14.74 -5.76
N THR A 58 -4.12 14.75 -4.55
CA THR A 58 -4.49 16.01 -3.86
C THR A 58 -3.72 16.22 -2.56
N ILE A 59 -2.71 15.41 -2.31
CA ILE A 59 -1.82 15.51 -1.15
C ILE A 59 -0.59 16.32 -1.56
N ASP A 60 -0.32 17.40 -0.83
CA ASP A 60 0.90 18.18 -1.01
C ASP A 60 2.12 17.41 -0.47
N PRO A 61 3.01 16.89 -1.34
CA PRO A 61 4.13 16.09 -0.91
C PRO A 61 5.18 16.88 -0.13
N ILE A 62 5.26 18.21 -0.33
CA ILE A 62 6.21 19.07 0.38
C ILE A 62 5.73 19.26 1.81
N ARG A 63 4.45 19.56 2.01
CA ARG A 63 3.85 19.74 3.33
C ARG A 63 4.04 18.53 4.23
N TYR A 64 3.87 17.33 3.67
CA TYR A 64 3.96 16.07 4.44
C TYR A 64 5.32 15.39 4.32
N GLN A 65 6.32 16.06 3.72
CA GLN A 65 7.70 15.52 3.57
C GLN A 65 7.72 14.13 2.94
N LEU A 66 6.95 13.96 1.85
CA LEU A 66 6.92 12.72 1.08
C LEU A 66 8.08 12.68 0.08
N LEU A 67 8.54 11.48 -0.27
CA LEU A 67 9.71 11.29 -1.11
C LEU A 67 9.32 10.76 -2.50
N PHE A 68 9.71 11.49 -3.54
CA PHE A 68 9.50 11.11 -4.94
C PHE A 68 10.23 9.81 -5.31
N GLU A 69 11.45 9.61 -4.81
CA GLU A 69 12.28 8.44 -5.11
C GLU A 69 11.67 7.13 -4.55
N ARG A 70 10.74 7.25 -3.59
CA ARG A 70 9.95 6.11 -3.14
C ARG A 70 8.93 5.66 -4.20
N PHE A 71 8.46 6.59 -5.03
CA PHE A 71 7.53 6.34 -6.14
C PHE A 71 8.29 6.01 -7.42
N LEU A 72 9.12 6.91 -7.92
CA LEU A 72 9.90 6.74 -9.15
C LEU A 72 11.39 6.96 -8.86
N ASN A 73 12.21 5.96 -9.19
CA ASN A 73 13.62 5.94 -8.85
C ASN A 73 14.45 5.52 -10.08
N PRO A 74 15.29 6.39 -10.64
CA PRO A 74 16.12 6.07 -11.81
C PRO A 74 17.16 4.98 -11.53
N GLU A 75 17.59 4.80 -10.28
CA GLU A 75 18.48 3.69 -9.88
C GLU A 75 17.76 2.33 -9.79
N ARG A 76 16.45 2.34 -10.00
CA ARG A 76 15.62 1.13 -9.99
C ARG A 76 14.88 1.00 -11.31
N VAL A 77 15.21 -0.03 -12.07
CA VAL A 77 14.44 -0.39 -13.27
C VAL A 77 13.10 -1.01 -12.82
N SER A 78 12.07 -0.18 -12.70
CA SER A 78 10.68 -0.62 -12.47
C SER A 78 9.71 0.40 -13.01
N MET A 79 8.61 -0.08 -13.59
CA MET A 79 7.55 0.79 -14.07
C MET A 79 6.90 1.58 -12.91
N PRO A 80 6.44 2.83 -13.15
CA PRO A 80 5.60 3.54 -12.21
C PRO A 80 4.26 2.81 -12.05
N ASP A 81 3.69 2.87 -10.85
CA ASP A 81 2.40 2.30 -10.53
C ASP A 81 1.55 3.36 -9.83
N ILE A 82 0.65 3.99 -10.60
CA ILE A 82 -0.28 5.00 -10.08
C ILE A 82 -1.65 4.33 -9.94
N ASP A 83 -1.89 3.79 -8.76
CA ASP A 83 -3.21 3.31 -8.37
C ASP A 83 -4.19 4.46 -8.15
N VAL A 84 -5.40 4.36 -8.63
CA VAL A 84 -6.43 5.40 -8.47
C VAL A 84 -7.71 4.82 -7.88
N ASP A 85 -8.12 5.39 -6.74
CA ASP A 85 -9.40 5.06 -6.12
C ASP A 85 -10.52 5.93 -6.73
N PHE A 86 -11.55 5.29 -7.26
CA PHE A 86 -12.77 5.93 -7.79
C PHE A 86 -14.00 5.61 -6.93
N CYS A 87 -15.03 6.43 -7.05
CA CYS A 87 -16.36 6.06 -6.59
C CYS A 87 -16.73 4.66 -7.08
N TYR A 88 -17.07 3.76 -6.14
CA TYR A 88 -17.30 2.35 -6.45
C TYR A 88 -18.42 2.15 -7.50
N GLU A 89 -19.50 2.92 -7.41
CA GLU A 89 -20.67 2.80 -8.29
C GLU A 89 -20.40 3.33 -9.70
N ARG A 90 -19.56 4.37 -9.83
CA ARG A 90 -19.34 5.04 -11.12
C ARG A 90 -17.98 4.75 -11.76
N ARG A 91 -17.16 3.89 -11.14
CA ARG A 91 -15.86 3.47 -11.69
C ARG A 91 -15.95 2.96 -13.13
N GLN A 92 -17.00 2.19 -13.45
CA GLN A 92 -17.17 1.61 -14.77
C GLN A 92 -17.28 2.67 -15.87
N GLU A 93 -17.88 3.83 -15.58
CA GLU A 93 -17.97 4.95 -16.54
C GLU A 93 -16.58 5.45 -16.99
N VAL A 94 -15.58 5.42 -16.08
CA VAL A 94 -14.20 5.81 -16.39
C VAL A 94 -13.52 4.76 -17.25
N ILE A 95 -13.71 3.47 -16.97
CA ILE A 95 -13.20 2.37 -17.81
C ILE A 95 -13.81 2.43 -19.21
N ASP A 96 -15.11 2.69 -19.32
CA ASP A 96 -15.81 2.84 -20.59
C ASP A 96 -15.30 4.06 -21.38
N TYR A 97 -14.98 5.15 -20.71
CA TYR A 97 -14.33 6.31 -21.32
C TYR A 97 -12.97 5.96 -21.91
N VAL A 98 -12.12 5.32 -21.14
CA VAL A 98 -10.78 4.87 -21.57
C VAL A 98 -10.90 3.95 -22.79
N THR A 99 -11.82 2.98 -22.76
CA THR A 99 -12.08 2.06 -23.86
C THR A 99 -12.56 2.78 -25.14
N ARG A 100 -13.41 3.80 -24.99
CA ARG A 100 -13.85 4.60 -26.15
C ARG A 100 -12.74 5.49 -26.71
N LYS A 101 -11.93 6.10 -25.82
CA LYS A 101 -10.91 7.06 -26.21
C LYS A 101 -9.71 6.41 -26.88
N TYR A 102 -9.18 5.35 -26.27
CA TYR A 102 -7.97 4.68 -26.74
C TYR A 102 -8.24 3.56 -27.74
N GLY A 103 -9.50 3.17 -27.92
CA GLY A 103 -9.92 2.13 -28.87
C GLY A 103 -10.22 0.80 -28.18
N LYS A 104 -11.32 0.16 -28.63
CA LYS A 104 -11.76 -1.12 -28.06
C LYS A 104 -10.75 -2.24 -28.23
N ASP A 105 -9.95 -2.19 -29.30
CA ASP A 105 -8.95 -3.21 -29.60
C ASP A 105 -7.62 -2.94 -28.85
N CYS A 106 -7.42 -1.70 -28.36
CA CYS A 106 -6.22 -1.27 -27.65
C CYS A 106 -6.36 -1.34 -26.13
N VAL A 107 -7.52 -1.73 -25.61
CA VAL A 107 -7.81 -1.79 -24.16
C VAL A 107 -8.34 -3.16 -23.79
N ALA A 108 -7.74 -3.81 -22.81
CA ALA A 108 -8.20 -5.11 -22.31
C ALA A 108 -8.13 -5.20 -20.78
N GLN A 109 -9.05 -5.94 -20.19
CA GLN A 109 -8.98 -6.31 -18.77
C GLN A 109 -7.86 -7.33 -18.56
N ILE A 110 -7.24 -7.32 -17.36
CA ILE A 110 -6.21 -8.29 -17.02
C ILE A 110 -6.84 -9.55 -16.43
N VAL A 111 -6.35 -10.72 -16.84
CA VAL A 111 -6.76 -12.00 -16.25
C VAL A 111 -6.08 -12.23 -14.88
N THR A 112 -6.77 -12.92 -14.01
CA THR A 112 -6.19 -13.53 -12.81
C THR A 112 -6.52 -15.01 -12.76
N PHE A 113 -5.60 -15.82 -12.25
CA PHE A 113 -5.82 -17.24 -12.01
C PHE A 113 -6.01 -17.49 -10.53
N GLY A 114 -7.20 -18.00 -10.17
CA GLY A 114 -7.41 -18.60 -8.86
C GLY A 114 -6.67 -19.93 -8.79
N THR A 115 -5.88 -20.14 -7.72
CA THR A 115 -5.15 -21.37 -7.49
C THR A 115 -5.85 -22.25 -6.45
N LEU A 116 -5.53 -23.54 -6.48
CA LEU A 116 -5.95 -24.48 -5.46
C LEU A 116 -5.16 -24.22 -4.16
N ALA A 117 -5.76 -23.46 -3.24
CA ALA A 117 -5.16 -23.17 -1.94
C ALA A 117 -5.37 -24.33 -0.96
N ALA A 118 -4.51 -24.46 0.05
CA ALA A 118 -4.43 -25.59 0.98
C ALA A 118 -5.78 -26.10 1.51
N ARG A 119 -6.67 -25.21 2.00
CA ARG A 119 -8.00 -25.61 2.49
C ARG A 119 -8.94 -26.02 1.37
N GLY A 120 -8.88 -25.34 0.24
CA GLY A 120 -9.74 -25.59 -0.91
C GLY A 120 -9.40 -26.92 -1.58
N VAL A 121 -8.11 -27.17 -1.82
CA VAL A 121 -7.67 -28.39 -2.50
C VAL A 121 -8.01 -29.66 -1.73
N ILE A 122 -7.92 -29.63 -0.39
CA ILE A 122 -8.35 -30.79 0.44
C ILE A 122 -9.83 -31.10 0.23
N ARG A 123 -10.70 -30.06 0.19
CA ARG A 123 -12.13 -30.28 -0.07
C ARG A 123 -12.40 -30.79 -1.49
N ASP A 124 -11.68 -30.27 -2.47
CA ASP A 124 -11.85 -30.69 -3.86
C ASP A 124 -11.38 -32.14 -4.07
N VAL A 125 -10.23 -32.51 -3.50
CA VAL A 125 -9.71 -33.87 -3.58
C VAL A 125 -10.61 -34.84 -2.80
N GLY A 126 -11.05 -34.46 -1.58
CA GLY A 126 -11.97 -35.27 -0.77
C GLY A 126 -13.28 -35.56 -1.50
N ARG A 127 -13.82 -34.56 -2.23
CA ARG A 127 -15.01 -34.76 -3.08
C ARG A 127 -14.77 -35.74 -4.23
N VAL A 128 -13.60 -35.66 -4.88
CA VAL A 128 -13.23 -36.58 -5.98
C VAL A 128 -12.96 -38.00 -5.47
N MET A 129 -12.48 -38.14 -4.23
CA MET A 129 -12.29 -39.42 -3.55
C MET A 129 -13.61 -39.97 -2.94
N ASP A 130 -14.73 -39.29 -3.16
CA ASP A 130 -16.05 -39.61 -2.63
C ASP A 130 -16.11 -39.76 -1.09
N LEU A 131 -15.28 -38.93 -0.40
CA LEU A 131 -15.25 -38.88 1.05
C LEU A 131 -16.38 -37.99 1.60
N PRO A 132 -16.97 -38.33 2.79
CA PRO A 132 -18.00 -37.52 3.38
C PRO A 132 -17.56 -36.06 3.62
N TYR A 133 -18.39 -35.11 3.18
CA TYR A 133 -18.05 -33.69 3.26
C TYR A 133 -17.69 -33.24 4.70
N ALA A 134 -18.46 -33.66 5.70
CA ALA A 134 -18.21 -33.29 7.10
C ALA A 134 -16.85 -33.78 7.60
N TYR A 135 -16.42 -34.95 7.16
CA TYR A 135 -15.12 -35.52 7.51
C TYR A 135 -13.98 -34.70 6.85
N VAL A 136 -14.07 -34.44 5.56
CA VAL A 136 -13.06 -33.67 4.82
C VAL A 136 -13.01 -32.21 5.32
N ASP A 137 -14.16 -31.61 5.63
CA ASP A 137 -14.22 -30.24 6.15
C ASP A 137 -13.58 -30.11 7.54
N SER A 138 -13.72 -31.16 8.40
CA SER A 138 -13.00 -31.18 9.67
C SER A 138 -11.50 -31.15 9.51
N ILE A 139 -10.95 -31.92 8.58
CA ILE A 139 -9.50 -31.93 8.24
C ILE A 139 -9.08 -30.58 7.65
N SER A 140 -9.86 -30.03 6.71
CA SER A 140 -9.59 -28.72 6.11
C SER A 140 -9.55 -27.59 7.15
N LYS A 141 -10.41 -27.65 8.19
CA LYS A 141 -10.44 -26.66 9.29
C LYS A 141 -9.22 -26.73 10.21
N MET A 142 -8.50 -27.85 10.24
CA MET A 142 -7.25 -27.98 11.00
C MET A 142 -6.09 -27.20 10.37
N ILE A 143 -6.20 -26.78 9.11
CA ILE A 143 -5.23 -25.90 8.47
C ILE A 143 -5.38 -24.47 9.04
N PRO A 144 -4.30 -23.85 9.59
CA PRO A 144 -4.34 -22.50 10.10
C PRO A 144 -4.83 -21.46 9.08
N GLN A 145 -5.44 -20.36 9.57
CA GLN A 145 -5.89 -19.25 8.71
C GLN A 145 -4.78 -18.21 8.57
N GLU A 146 -3.71 -18.58 7.88
CA GLU A 146 -2.61 -17.67 7.59
C GLU A 146 -2.49 -17.42 6.07
N LEU A 147 -2.12 -16.20 5.71
CA LEU A 147 -1.90 -15.83 4.31
C LEU A 147 -0.69 -16.60 3.76
N GLY A 148 -0.89 -17.31 2.64
CA GLY A 148 0.17 -18.11 2.02
C GLY A 148 0.50 -19.40 2.77
N ILE A 149 -0.41 -19.90 3.63
CA ILE A 149 -0.28 -21.21 4.26
C ILE A 149 -0.26 -22.32 3.19
N THR A 150 0.66 -23.22 3.30
CA THR A 150 0.72 -24.44 2.49
C THR A 150 0.40 -25.65 3.36
N ILE A 151 0.02 -26.77 2.73
CA ILE A 151 -0.26 -28.02 3.44
C ILE A 151 0.96 -28.46 4.26
N ASP A 152 2.17 -28.34 3.69
CA ASP A 152 3.41 -28.69 4.38
C ASP A 152 3.71 -27.82 5.59
N LYS A 153 3.41 -26.52 5.51
CA LYS A 153 3.51 -25.62 6.67
C LYS A 153 2.46 -25.98 7.72
N ALA A 154 1.23 -26.25 7.29
CA ALA A 154 0.15 -26.62 8.19
C ALA A 154 0.46 -27.91 8.98
N LEU A 155 1.04 -28.92 8.33
CA LEU A 155 1.48 -30.15 9.00
C LEU A 155 2.58 -29.92 10.05
N LYS A 156 3.44 -28.90 9.84
CA LYS A 156 4.47 -28.51 10.83
C LYS A 156 3.89 -27.70 12.00
N MET A 157 2.82 -26.93 11.75
CA MET A 157 2.26 -26.00 12.73
C MET A 157 1.17 -26.64 13.58
N ASN A 158 0.43 -27.63 13.06
CA ASN A 158 -0.67 -28.30 13.74
C ASN A 158 -0.32 -29.78 14.05
N PRO A 159 0.04 -30.11 15.30
CA PRO A 159 0.38 -31.46 15.71
C PRO A 159 -0.74 -32.47 15.52
N ASP A 160 -2.02 -32.06 15.69
CA ASP A 160 -3.16 -32.94 15.54
C ASP A 160 -3.38 -33.33 14.07
N LEU A 161 -3.21 -32.37 13.14
CA LEU A 161 -3.24 -32.63 11.70
C LEU A 161 -2.10 -33.57 11.31
N LYS A 162 -0.89 -33.33 11.84
CA LYS A 162 0.27 -34.20 11.61
C LYS A 162 0.02 -35.61 12.12
N LYS A 163 -0.53 -35.76 13.32
CA LYS A 163 -0.88 -37.06 13.89
C LYS A 163 -1.87 -37.82 13.02
N LEU A 164 -2.95 -37.16 12.58
CA LEU A 164 -3.91 -37.76 11.65
C LEU A 164 -3.27 -38.20 10.35
N TYR A 165 -2.44 -37.35 9.78
CA TYR A 165 -1.67 -37.67 8.57
C TYR A 165 -0.78 -38.91 8.73
N ASP A 166 -0.16 -39.10 9.92
CA ASP A 166 0.77 -40.21 10.17
C ASP A 166 0.05 -41.51 10.56
N THR A 167 -1.22 -41.46 11.00
CA THR A 167 -1.93 -42.64 11.59
C THR A 167 -3.16 -43.09 10.79
N ASP A 168 -3.73 -42.25 9.94
CA ASP A 168 -4.93 -42.57 9.14
C ASP A 168 -4.57 -42.60 7.64
N GLU A 169 -4.60 -43.78 7.05
CA GLU A 169 -4.27 -44.02 5.65
C GLU A 169 -5.13 -43.18 4.69
N THR A 170 -6.41 -43.00 5.01
CA THR A 170 -7.32 -42.19 4.20
C THR A 170 -6.90 -40.72 4.22
N VAL A 171 -6.51 -40.19 5.38
CA VAL A 171 -6.00 -38.83 5.51
C VAL A 171 -4.65 -38.66 4.83
N THR A 172 -3.75 -39.66 4.93
CA THR A 172 -2.47 -39.67 4.22
C THR A 172 -2.69 -39.54 2.73
N ASN A 173 -3.52 -40.39 2.15
CA ASN A 173 -3.85 -40.39 0.72
C ASN A 173 -4.50 -39.09 0.28
N LEU A 174 -5.45 -38.56 1.06
CA LEU A 174 -6.11 -37.27 0.80
C LEU A 174 -5.10 -36.10 0.76
N ILE A 175 -4.24 -36.03 1.76
CA ILE A 175 -3.26 -34.94 1.90
C ILE A 175 -2.16 -35.06 0.84
N ASP A 176 -1.66 -36.25 0.54
CA ASP A 176 -0.62 -36.44 -0.47
C ASP A 176 -1.12 -36.10 -1.86
N MET A 177 -2.36 -36.47 -2.19
CA MET A 177 -2.97 -36.06 -3.44
C MET A 177 -3.19 -34.54 -3.47
N ALA A 178 -3.67 -33.96 -2.37
CA ALA A 178 -3.88 -32.51 -2.25
C ALA A 178 -2.57 -31.73 -2.41
N LYS A 179 -1.44 -32.18 -1.84
CA LYS A 179 -0.11 -31.56 -2.03
C LYS A 179 0.32 -31.52 -3.49
N ARG A 180 0.00 -32.55 -4.27
CA ARG A 180 0.37 -32.60 -5.71
C ARG A 180 -0.43 -31.59 -6.53
N LEU A 181 -1.60 -31.18 -6.08
CA LEU A 181 -2.50 -30.25 -6.76
C LEU A 181 -2.44 -28.84 -6.17
N GLU A 182 -1.90 -28.68 -4.95
CA GLU A 182 -1.77 -27.37 -4.30
C GLU A 182 -1.00 -26.39 -5.19
N GLY A 183 -1.54 -25.18 -5.35
CA GLY A 183 -0.93 -24.12 -6.16
C GLY A 183 -1.23 -24.18 -7.66
N LEU A 184 -1.79 -25.28 -8.18
CA LEU A 184 -2.18 -25.33 -9.58
C LEU A 184 -3.34 -24.38 -9.89
N PRO A 185 -3.41 -23.78 -11.10
CA PRO A 185 -4.56 -22.98 -11.52
C PRO A 185 -5.87 -23.78 -11.47
N ARG A 186 -6.92 -23.15 -10.93
CA ARG A 186 -8.25 -23.75 -10.82
C ARG A 186 -9.27 -23.11 -11.75
N HIS A 187 -9.29 -21.79 -11.77
CA HIS A 187 -10.21 -21.02 -12.61
C HIS A 187 -9.61 -19.69 -13.03
N CYS A 188 -10.09 -19.16 -14.13
CA CYS A 188 -9.77 -17.82 -14.60
C CYS A 188 -10.80 -16.82 -14.05
N SER A 189 -10.32 -15.67 -13.64
CA SER A 189 -11.13 -14.53 -13.21
C SER A 189 -10.56 -13.26 -13.83
N MET A 190 -11.31 -12.17 -13.79
CA MET A 190 -10.80 -10.86 -14.17
C MET A 190 -10.13 -10.19 -12.96
N HIS A 191 -9.06 -9.46 -13.22
CA HIS A 191 -8.47 -8.60 -12.21
C HIS A 191 -9.47 -7.52 -11.77
N ALA A 192 -9.57 -7.30 -10.46
CA ALA A 192 -10.61 -6.41 -9.91
C ALA A 192 -10.50 -4.95 -10.38
N ALA A 193 -9.32 -4.51 -10.80
CA ALA A 193 -9.03 -3.11 -11.11
C ALA A 193 -8.16 -2.91 -12.35
N GLY A 194 -7.32 -3.89 -12.71
CA GLY A 194 -6.27 -3.75 -13.72
C GLY A 194 -6.79 -3.77 -15.16
N VAL A 195 -6.40 -2.76 -15.91
CA VAL A 195 -6.65 -2.63 -17.34
C VAL A 195 -5.35 -2.33 -18.05
N VAL A 196 -5.11 -2.96 -19.18
CA VAL A 196 -3.98 -2.66 -20.08
C VAL A 196 -4.45 -1.69 -21.16
N ILE A 197 -3.62 -0.67 -21.42
CA ILE A 197 -3.80 0.27 -22.53
C ILE A 197 -2.56 0.17 -23.42
N CYS A 198 -2.75 -0.16 -24.68
CA CYS A 198 -1.69 -0.34 -25.66
C CYS A 198 -1.77 0.69 -26.78
N GLN A 199 -0.64 0.96 -27.41
CA GLN A 199 -0.55 1.85 -28.57
C GLN A 199 -1.13 1.20 -29.85
N LYS A 200 -0.99 -0.12 -29.97
CA LYS A 200 -1.56 -0.95 -31.03
C LYS A 200 -2.58 -1.91 -30.43
N PRO A 201 -3.36 -2.62 -31.26
CA PRO A 201 -4.26 -3.68 -30.78
C PRO A 201 -3.57 -4.63 -29.81
N VAL A 202 -4.25 -4.97 -28.71
CA VAL A 202 -3.66 -5.76 -27.60
C VAL A 202 -3.26 -7.16 -28.08
N ASP A 203 -3.94 -7.73 -29.08
CA ASP A 203 -3.64 -9.03 -29.66
C ASP A 203 -2.33 -9.07 -30.49
N GLU A 204 -1.77 -7.92 -30.85
CA GLU A 204 -0.41 -7.84 -31.41
C GLU A 204 0.68 -8.08 -30.32
N TYR A 205 0.34 -7.91 -29.05
CA TYR A 205 1.28 -8.06 -27.92
C TYR A 205 1.07 -9.36 -27.16
N VAL A 206 -0.20 -9.70 -26.88
CA VAL A 206 -0.56 -10.85 -26.02
C VAL A 206 -1.84 -11.51 -26.50
N PRO A 207 -1.98 -12.85 -26.33
CA PRO A 207 -3.22 -13.54 -26.67
C PRO A 207 -4.36 -13.05 -25.76
N LEU A 208 -5.55 -12.98 -26.36
CA LEU A 208 -6.77 -12.55 -25.70
C LEU A 208 -7.74 -13.71 -25.47
N SER A 209 -8.61 -13.54 -24.49
CA SER A 209 -9.70 -14.44 -24.16
C SER A 209 -10.98 -13.65 -23.96
N ARG A 210 -12.13 -14.32 -24.13
CA ARG A 210 -13.43 -13.73 -23.84
C ARG A 210 -13.99 -14.36 -22.58
N ALA A 211 -14.27 -13.52 -21.56
CA ALA A 211 -14.94 -13.94 -20.35
C ALA A 211 -16.42 -14.30 -20.61
N ALA A 212 -17.09 -14.95 -19.65
CA ALA A 212 -18.47 -15.40 -19.80
C ALA A 212 -19.48 -14.26 -20.05
N ASP A 213 -19.18 -13.06 -19.56
CA ASP A 213 -19.99 -11.85 -19.78
C ASP A 213 -19.67 -11.12 -21.10
N GLY A 214 -18.77 -11.68 -21.92
CA GLY A 214 -18.34 -11.12 -23.20
C GLY A 214 -17.17 -10.14 -23.13
N THR A 215 -16.68 -9.83 -21.93
CA THR A 215 -15.52 -8.94 -21.72
C THR A 215 -14.24 -9.55 -22.29
N ILE A 216 -13.43 -8.73 -22.96
CA ILE A 216 -12.11 -9.15 -23.46
C ILE A 216 -11.08 -9.05 -22.34
N THR A 217 -10.36 -10.15 -22.12
CA THR A 217 -9.28 -10.24 -21.13
C THR A 217 -7.99 -10.70 -21.78
N THR A 218 -6.85 -10.29 -21.22
CA THR A 218 -5.56 -10.89 -21.58
C THR A 218 -5.52 -12.35 -21.11
N GLN A 219 -4.71 -13.20 -21.77
CA GLN A 219 -4.42 -14.55 -21.27
C GLN A 219 -3.19 -14.59 -20.34
N PHE A 220 -2.44 -13.50 -20.27
CA PHE A 220 -1.29 -13.35 -19.36
C PHE A 220 -1.66 -12.53 -18.15
N ILE A 221 -1.11 -12.92 -17.00
CA ILE A 221 -1.27 -12.22 -15.72
C ILE A 221 -0.44 -10.93 -15.68
N MET A 222 -0.74 -10.08 -14.72
CA MET A 222 -0.13 -8.77 -14.52
C MET A 222 1.41 -8.79 -14.57
N THR A 223 2.06 -9.71 -13.87
CA THR A 223 3.54 -9.80 -13.84
C THR A 223 4.15 -10.06 -15.20
N THR A 224 3.53 -10.94 -16.00
CA THR A 224 3.99 -11.24 -17.36
C THR A 224 3.75 -10.05 -18.30
N LEU A 225 2.65 -9.30 -18.12
CA LEU A 225 2.40 -8.09 -18.91
C LEU A 225 3.44 -7.00 -18.61
N GLU A 226 3.83 -6.84 -17.35
CA GLU A 226 4.90 -5.91 -16.93
C GLU A 226 6.26 -6.31 -17.53
N GLU A 227 6.60 -7.61 -17.54
CA GLU A 227 7.81 -8.14 -18.17
C GLU A 227 7.85 -7.89 -19.68
N LEU A 228 6.69 -7.88 -20.35
CA LEU A 228 6.53 -7.53 -21.77
C LEU A 228 6.53 -6.02 -22.03
N GLY A 229 6.64 -5.21 -21.00
CA GLY A 229 6.67 -3.74 -21.13
C GLY A 229 5.30 -3.09 -21.29
N LEU A 230 4.20 -3.81 -21.04
CA LEU A 230 2.85 -3.27 -21.11
C LEU A 230 2.47 -2.55 -19.83
N LEU A 231 1.90 -1.34 -19.98
CA LEU A 231 1.50 -0.51 -18.85
C LEU A 231 0.13 -0.94 -18.32
N LYS A 232 0.11 -1.26 -17.05
CA LYS A 232 -1.12 -1.50 -16.28
C LYS A 232 -1.66 -0.19 -15.72
N MET A 233 -2.97 -0.01 -15.78
CA MET A 233 -3.70 1.07 -15.14
C MET A 233 -4.68 0.47 -14.13
N ASP A 234 -4.60 0.86 -12.86
CA ASP A 234 -5.48 0.34 -11.82
C ASP A 234 -6.63 1.30 -11.50
N PHE A 235 -7.84 0.88 -11.87
CA PHE A 235 -9.10 1.57 -11.58
C PHE A 235 -9.74 0.92 -10.35
N LEU A 236 -9.37 1.37 -9.15
CA LEU A 236 -9.87 0.78 -7.90
C LEU A 236 -11.22 1.41 -7.50
N GLY A 237 -12.12 0.59 -6.98
CA GLY A 237 -13.40 1.08 -6.46
C GLY A 237 -13.36 1.19 -4.94
N LEU A 238 -13.46 2.40 -4.40
CA LEU A 238 -13.51 2.65 -2.96
C LEU A 238 -14.93 3.06 -2.54
N ARG A 239 -15.63 2.19 -1.81
CA ARG A 239 -17.00 2.45 -1.33
C ARG A 239 -17.11 3.71 -0.48
N THR A 240 -16.09 4.02 0.29
CA THR A 240 -16.05 5.22 1.13
C THR A 240 -16.15 6.51 0.31
N LEU A 241 -15.56 6.55 -0.88
CA LEU A 241 -15.71 7.71 -1.78
C LEU A 241 -17.16 7.88 -2.24
N THR A 242 -17.88 6.79 -2.49
CA THR A 242 -19.31 6.83 -2.80
C THR A 242 -20.11 7.39 -1.61
N VAL A 243 -19.79 6.95 -0.40
CA VAL A 243 -20.45 7.48 0.82
C VAL A 243 -20.18 8.96 1.00
N ILE A 244 -18.93 9.41 0.85
CA ILE A 244 -18.56 10.83 0.94
C ILE A 244 -19.30 11.63 -0.13
N GLN A 245 -19.30 11.18 -1.38
CA GLN A 245 -19.96 11.84 -2.49
C GLN A 245 -21.46 12.01 -2.23
N ASN A 246 -22.14 10.94 -1.81
CA ASN A 246 -23.58 11.00 -1.53
C ASN A 246 -23.90 11.88 -0.32
N ALA A 247 -23.08 11.83 0.74
CA ALA A 247 -23.23 12.69 1.89
C ALA A 247 -23.09 14.19 1.53
N VAL A 248 -22.08 14.53 0.71
CA VAL A 248 -21.86 15.91 0.22
C VAL A 248 -23.02 16.37 -0.67
N LEU A 249 -23.53 15.52 -1.56
CA LEU A 249 -24.68 15.85 -2.40
C LEU A 249 -25.94 16.13 -1.57
N LEU A 250 -26.18 15.36 -0.51
CA LEU A 250 -27.28 15.59 0.41
C LEU A 250 -27.09 16.88 1.22
N ALA A 251 -25.88 17.12 1.71
CA ALA A 251 -25.55 18.32 2.49
C ALA A 251 -25.68 19.62 1.66
N ARG A 252 -25.30 19.59 0.39
CA ARG A 252 -25.41 20.73 -0.54
C ARG A 252 -26.83 21.20 -0.76
N ARG A 253 -27.85 20.43 -0.43
CA ARG A 253 -29.26 20.90 -0.44
C ARG A 253 -29.47 22.03 0.56
N LYS A 254 -28.69 22.06 1.64
CA LYS A 254 -28.76 23.12 2.69
C LYS A 254 -27.52 24.03 2.69
N GLN A 255 -26.40 23.54 2.20
CA GLN A 255 -25.10 24.20 2.14
C GLN A 255 -24.50 24.08 0.73
N PRO A 256 -25.02 24.84 -0.27
CA PRO A 256 -24.61 24.67 -1.68
C PRO A 256 -23.11 24.82 -1.92
N GLU A 257 -22.42 25.66 -1.12
CA GLU A 257 -20.98 25.96 -1.24
C GLU A 257 -20.07 24.89 -0.59
N LEU A 258 -20.64 23.82 0.01
CA LEU A 258 -19.83 22.80 0.66
C LEU A 258 -18.88 22.14 -0.32
N ASN A 259 -17.57 22.27 -0.07
CA ASN A 259 -16.51 21.57 -0.78
C ASN A 259 -15.69 20.76 0.22
N ILE A 260 -15.87 19.45 0.22
CA ILE A 260 -15.19 18.52 1.13
C ILE A 260 -13.67 18.51 0.97
N ASN A 261 -13.16 18.93 -0.18
CA ASN A 261 -11.71 19.01 -0.44
C ASN A 261 -11.08 20.31 0.07
N GLN A 262 -11.89 21.27 0.53
CA GLN A 262 -11.44 22.57 1.04
C GLN A 262 -11.71 22.75 2.55
N ILE A 263 -12.06 21.68 3.26
CA ILE A 263 -12.24 21.74 4.72
C ILE A 263 -10.88 21.92 5.41
N ASP A 264 -10.90 22.46 6.61
CA ASP A 264 -9.71 22.55 7.45
C ASP A 264 -9.39 21.18 8.05
N TYR A 265 -8.27 20.61 7.63
CA TYR A 265 -7.78 19.31 8.12
C TYR A 265 -7.12 19.38 9.52
N ASN A 266 -7.05 20.55 10.13
CA ASN A 266 -6.58 20.77 11.51
C ASN A 266 -7.68 21.29 12.45
N ASP A 267 -8.96 21.16 12.06
CA ASP A 267 -10.06 21.49 12.96
C ASP A 267 -10.01 20.61 14.21
N GLN A 268 -9.68 21.26 15.35
CA GLN A 268 -9.47 20.57 16.62
C GLN A 268 -10.73 19.83 17.10
N LYS A 269 -11.93 20.33 16.80
CA LYS A 269 -13.18 19.65 17.17
C LYS A 269 -13.33 18.29 16.52
N VAL A 270 -12.94 18.17 15.25
CA VAL A 270 -12.95 16.89 14.52
C VAL A 270 -11.86 15.96 15.04
N LEU A 271 -10.66 16.49 15.32
CA LEU A 271 -9.55 15.71 15.90
C LEU A 271 -9.90 15.20 17.30
N ASP A 272 -10.46 16.06 18.16
CA ASP A 272 -10.95 15.67 19.49
C ASP A 272 -12.04 14.60 19.38
N TYR A 273 -12.95 14.73 18.40
CA TYR A 273 -13.98 13.73 18.14
C TYR A 273 -13.37 12.36 17.76
N ILE A 274 -12.36 12.34 16.89
CA ILE A 274 -11.59 11.11 16.59
C ILE A 274 -10.98 10.54 17.88
N GLY A 275 -10.40 11.39 18.73
CA GLY A 275 -9.85 11.04 20.04
C GLY A 275 -10.85 10.47 21.04
N THR A 276 -12.17 10.65 20.84
CA THR A 276 -13.20 9.96 21.67
C THR A 276 -13.31 8.48 21.36
N GLY A 277 -12.79 8.00 20.21
CA GLY A 277 -12.96 6.63 19.71
C GLY A 277 -14.39 6.31 19.25
N LYS A 278 -15.29 7.29 19.13
CA LYS A 278 -16.66 7.12 18.56
C LYS A 278 -16.61 7.13 17.02
N THR A 279 -15.74 6.31 16.47
CA THR A 279 -15.32 6.33 15.05
C THR A 279 -16.02 5.26 14.19
N ASP A 280 -17.22 4.81 14.55
CA ASP A 280 -18.07 4.01 13.67
C ASP A 280 -18.38 4.79 12.39
N GLY A 281 -18.22 4.18 11.23
CA GLY A 281 -18.39 4.85 9.93
C GLY A 281 -17.27 5.82 9.55
N VAL A 282 -16.20 5.92 10.35
CA VAL A 282 -15.01 6.70 10.01
C VAL A 282 -13.99 5.78 9.34
N PHE A 283 -13.68 6.05 8.09
CA PHE A 283 -12.78 5.21 7.29
C PHE A 283 -11.49 4.87 8.03
N GLN A 284 -11.08 3.60 7.98
CA GLN A 284 -9.88 3.02 8.64
C GLN A 284 -9.91 3.05 10.20
N LEU A 285 -10.82 3.77 10.85
CA LEU A 285 -10.82 3.96 12.30
C LEU A 285 -11.93 3.20 13.04
N GLU A 286 -12.60 2.24 12.39
CA GLU A 286 -13.83 1.60 12.90
C GLU A 286 -13.59 0.40 13.81
N SER A 287 -12.46 -0.32 13.69
CA SER A 287 -12.23 -1.54 14.46
C SER A 287 -12.14 -1.25 15.96
N ALA A 288 -12.57 -2.19 16.79
CA ALA A 288 -12.56 -2.03 18.25
C ALA A 288 -11.18 -1.63 18.79
N GLY A 289 -10.11 -2.28 18.27
CA GLY A 289 -8.76 -1.96 18.67
C GLY A 289 -8.31 -0.57 18.20
N MET A 290 -8.65 -0.16 16.97
CA MET A 290 -8.33 1.19 16.46
C MET A 290 -9.07 2.27 17.26
N LYS A 291 -10.31 2.03 17.65
CA LYS A 291 -11.06 2.93 18.55
C LYS A 291 -10.37 3.11 19.91
N GLY A 292 -9.88 2.01 20.48
CA GLY A 292 -9.08 2.04 21.71
C GLY A 292 -7.81 2.86 21.52
N PHE A 293 -7.09 2.60 20.44
CA PHE A 293 -5.86 3.33 20.12
C PHE A 293 -6.09 4.83 19.89
N MET A 294 -7.13 5.24 19.18
CA MET A 294 -7.45 6.66 18.98
C MET A 294 -7.73 7.39 20.30
N LYS A 295 -8.33 6.73 21.29
CA LYS A 295 -8.53 7.29 22.65
C LYS A 295 -7.22 7.56 23.38
N GLU A 296 -6.22 6.72 23.18
CA GLU A 296 -4.90 6.88 23.78
C GLU A 296 -4.07 7.90 23.00
N LEU A 297 -4.13 7.86 21.66
CA LEU A 297 -3.38 8.73 20.77
C LEU A 297 -3.81 10.20 20.91
N LYS A 298 -5.12 10.47 21.04
CA LYS A 298 -5.70 11.83 21.10
C LYS A 298 -5.07 12.72 20.03
N PRO A 299 -5.40 12.53 18.76
CA PRO A 299 -4.73 13.24 17.66
C PRO A 299 -4.94 14.77 17.79
N HIS A 300 -3.86 15.54 17.61
CA HIS A 300 -3.88 17.01 17.64
C HIS A 300 -3.78 17.63 16.25
N ASN A 301 -3.40 16.83 15.25
CA ASN A 301 -3.25 17.25 13.87
C ASN A 301 -3.42 16.03 12.94
N LEU A 302 -3.44 16.26 11.63
CA LEU A 302 -3.57 15.18 10.65
C LEU A 302 -2.36 14.23 10.66
N GLU A 303 -1.15 14.71 11.00
CA GLU A 303 0.05 13.86 11.09
C GLU A 303 -0.12 12.76 12.15
N ASP A 304 -0.77 13.04 13.27
CA ASP A 304 -1.09 12.03 14.28
C ASP A 304 -2.05 10.95 13.73
N VAL A 305 -3.01 11.34 12.88
CA VAL A 305 -3.90 10.38 12.22
C VAL A 305 -3.13 9.52 11.20
N ILE A 306 -2.21 10.14 10.44
CA ILE A 306 -1.31 9.45 9.51
C ILE A 306 -0.46 8.40 10.24
N ALA A 307 0.13 8.81 11.36
CA ALA A 307 0.91 7.90 12.21
C ALA A 307 0.03 6.78 12.81
N GLY A 308 -1.17 7.12 13.25
CA GLY A 308 -2.12 6.17 13.80
C GLY A 308 -2.50 5.06 12.81
N ILE A 309 -2.81 5.41 11.58
CA ILE A 309 -3.08 4.44 10.49
C ILE A 309 -1.86 3.57 10.21
N SER A 310 -0.66 4.14 10.32
CA SER A 310 0.60 3.45 10.02
C SER A 310 1.02 2.48 11.12
N LEU A 311 0.78 2.83 12.38
CA LEU A 311 1.18 2.04 13.55
C LEU A 311 0.22 0.88 13.87
N TYR A 312 -1.09 1.07 13.66
CA TYR A 312 -2.08 0.06 14.05
C TYR A 312 -2.15 -1.10 13.05
N ARG A 313 -1.12 -1.96 13.07
CA ARG A 313 -0.99 -3.17 12.24
C ARG A 313 -0.14 -4.20 12.97
N PRO A 314 -0.30 -5.51 12.68
CA PRO A 314 0.60 -6.54 13.23
C PRO A 314 2.08 -6.20 12.99
N GLY A 315 2.87 -6.17 14.03
CA GLY A 315 4.27 -5.75 14.04
C GLY A 315 4.46 -4.32 14.57
N PRO A 316 4.06 -3.25 13.85
CA PRO A 316 4.25 -1.88 14.34
C PRO A 316 3.46 -1.54 15.62
N MET A 317 2.40 -2.28 15.94
CA MET A 317 1.64 -2.06 17.18
C MET A 317 2.48 -2.16 18.44
N ASP A 318 3.57 -2.90 18.44
CA ASP A 318 4.48 -3.03 19.58
C ASP A 318 5.17 -1.71 19.92
N PHE A 319 5.25 -0.76 18.99
CA PHE A 319 5.84 0.57 19.17
C PHE A 319 4.85 1.65 19.60
N ILE A 320 3.55 1.36 19.63
CA ILE A 320 2.51 2.32 20.06
C ILE A 320 2.78 2.88 21.45
N PRO A 321 3.17 2.08 22.47
CA PRO A 321 3.47 2.62 23.79
C PRO A 321 4.63 3.63 23.80
N GLN A 322 5.68 3.39 23.01
CA GLN A 322 6.81 4.32 22.87
C GLN A 322 6.37 5.61 22.19
N TYR A 323 5.61 5.51 21.07
CA TYR A 323 5.09 6.66 20.35
C TYR A 323 4.22 7.55 21.25
N ILE A 324 3.26 6.96 21.99
CA ILE A 324 2.38 7.71 22.90
C ILE A 324 3.18 8.35 24.04
N ARG A 325 4.18 7.65 24.61
CA ARG A 325 5.05 8.22 25.64
C ARG A 325 5.77 9.44 25.12
N GLY A 326 6.45 9.34 23.99
CA GLY A 326 7.16 10.47 23.37
C GLY A 326 6.23 11.64 23.01
N LYS A 327 5.01 11.36 22.53
CA LYS A 327 4.00 12.38 22.25
C LYS A 327 3.58 13.14 23.51
N ASN A 328 3.38 12.46 24.63
CA ASN A 328 2.89 13.06 25.87
C ASN A 328 4.00 13.69 26.73
N ASP A 329 5.23 13.20 26.59
CA ASP A 329 6.39 13.65 27.34
C ASP A 329 7.63 13.72 26.42
N SER A 330 7.90 14.91 25.91
CA SER A 330 9.05 15.16 25.04
C SER A 330 10.40 14.91 25.73
N SER A 331 10.46 14.95 27.07
CA SER A 331 11.69 14.65 27.82
C SER A 331 12.06 13.16 27.78
N SER A 332 11.11 12.31 27.44
CA SER A 332 11.32 10.85 27.29
C SER A 332 11.95 10.47 25.94
N ILE A 333 12.04 11.42 24.99
CA ILE A 333 12.60 11.17 23.66
C ILE A 333 14.12 11.22 23.74
N THR A 334 14.76 10.18 23.24
CA THR A 334 16.22 10.12 23.11
C THR A 334 16.60 9.78 21.68
N TYR A 335 17.65 10.42 21.18
CA TYR A 335 18.20 10.13 19.85
C TYR A 335 19.61 9.59 20.00
N ASP A 336 19.96 8.54 19.27
CA ASP A 336 21.29 7.92 19.32
C ASP A 336 22.38 8.84 18.74
N CYS A 337 22.01 9.74 17.85
CA CYS A 337 22.86 10.83 17.39
C CYS A 337 22.02 12.06 17.03
N PRO A 338 22.60 13.28 17.05
CA PRO A 338 21.87 14.52 16.77
C PRO A 338 21.23 14.56 15.36
N GLN A 339 21.81 13.86 14.39
CA GLN A 339 21.32 13.82 13.01
C GLN A 339 19.96 13.11 12.87
N LEU A 340 19.58 12.28 13.85
CA LEU A 340 18.28 11.60 13.87
C LEU A 340 17.13 12.51 14.27
N GLU A 341 17.40 13.56 15.07
CA GLU A 341 16.35 14.45 15.57
C GLU A 341 15.48 15.05 14.45
N PRO A 342 16.01 15.68 13.39
CA PRO A 342 15.19 16.27 12.34
C PRO A 342 14.32 15.25 11.62
N ILE A 343 14.73 13.97 11.57
CA ILE A 343 14.03 12.89 10.87
C ILE A 343 12.93 12.30 11.76
N LEU A 344 13.20 12.10 13.04
CA LEU A 344 12.34 11.36 13.96
C LEU A 344 11.50 12.26 14.89
N ALA A 345 11.80 13.56 15.00
CA ALA A 345 11.01 14.48 15.81
C ALA A 345 9.50 14.49 15.42
N PRO A 346 9.11 14.44 14.13
CA PRO A 346 7.69 14.38 13.75
C PRO A 346 6.98 13.12 14.23
N THR A 347 7.70 12.07 14.59
CA THR A 347 7.18 10.80 15.08
C THR A 347 7.66 10.46 16.51
N TYR A 348 7.99 11.50 17.27
CA TYR A 348 8.36 11.41 18.68
C TYR A 348 9.48 10.39 18.96
N GLY A 349 10.51 10.39 18.11
CA GLY A 349 11.67 9.51 18.23
C GLY A 349 11.47 8.08 17.68
N CYS A 350 10.33 7.77 17.09
CA CYS A 350 10.06 6.44 16.54
C CYS A 350 10.27 6.41 15.03
N ILE A 351 10.84 5.33 14.51
CA ILE A 351 10.78 5.03 13.06
C ILE A 351 9.38 4.46 12.78
N VAL A 352 8.61 5.12 11.93
CA VAL A 352 7.25 4.71 11.53
C VAL A 352 7.17 4.47 10.03
N TYR A 353 7.87 5.32 9.26
CA TYR A 353 7.72 5.39 7.81
C TYR A 353 8.95 4.86 7.06
N GLN A 354 8.69 4.30 5.87
CA GLN A 354 9.73 3.89 4.94
C GLN A 354 10.61 5.06 4.51
N GLU A 355 10.00 6.22 4.38
CA GLU A 355 10.65 7.48 4.05
C GLU A 355 11.70 7.88 5.10
N GLN A 356 11.42 7.65 6.39
CA GLN A 356 12.38 7.92 7.47
C GLN A 356 13.60 6.99 7.37
N VAL A 357 13.42 5.71 7.05
CA VAL A 357 14.56 4.80 6.80
C VAL A 357 15.43 5.31 5.66
N MET A 358 14.82 5.80 4.57
CA MET A 358 15.55 6.37 3.43
C MET A 358 16.30 7.66 3.83
N GLN A 359 15.68 8.54 4.63
CA GLN A 359 16.30 9.77 5.12
C GLN A 359 17.46 9.48 6.07
N ILE A 360 17.33 8.51 6.99
CA ILE A 360 18.39 8.07 7.89
C ILE A 360 19.61 7.62 7.08
N VAL A 361 19.42 6.76 6.10
CA VAL A 361 20.50 6.24 5.26
C VAL A 361 21.19 7.37 4.47
N ARG A 362 20.41 8.31 3.92
CA ARG A 362 20.94 9.49 3.22
C ARG A 362 21.72 10.40 4.16
N ASP A 363 21.11 10.81 5.27
CA ASP A 363 21.63 11.91 6.09
C ASP A 363 22.77 11.47 7.00
N LEU A 364 22.79 10.20 7.43
CA LEU A 364 23.86 9.67 8.30
C LEU A 364 25.04 9.13 7.49
N ALA A 365 24.80 8.45 6.38
CA ALA A 365 25.85 7.77 5.63
C ALA A 365 26.16 8.39 4.25
N GLY A 366 25.36 9.38 3.79
CA GLY A 366 25.59 10.10 2.54
C GLY A 366 25.17 9.34 1.27
N TYR A 367 24.19 8.46 1.37
CA TYR A 367 23.61 7.78 0.21
C TYR A 367 22.76 8.75 -0.64
N SER A 368 22.61 8.44 -1.94
CA SER A 368 21.51 9.01 -2.72
C SER A 368 20.16 8.50 -2.22
N LEU A 369 19.08 9.25 -2.43
CA LEU A 369 17.73 8.77 -2.09
C LEU A 369 17.34 7.52 -2.89
N GLY A 370 17.78 7.43 -4.14
CA GLY A 370 17.58 6.26 -4.99
C GLY A 370 18.18 5.00 -4.40
N ARG A 371 19.46 5.06 -4.02
CA ARG A 371 20.14 3.93 -3.36
C ARG A 371 19.56 3.62 -1.98
N SER A 372 19.11 4.64 -1.24
CA SER A 372 18.42 4.46 0.05
C SER A 372 17.14 3.62 -0.09
N ASP A 373 16.35 3.82 -1.18
CA ASP A 373 15.20 2.97 -1.48
C ASP A 373 15.58 1.52 -1.76
N LEU A 374 16.68 1.30 -2.50
CA LEU A 374 17.18 -0.06 -2.77
C LEU A 374 17.58 -0.79 -1.47
N LEU A 375 18.29 -0.10 -0.57
CA LEU A 375 18.66 -0.65 0.74
C LEU A 375 17.43 -0.96 1.59
N ARG A 376 16.50 -0.01 1.74
CA ARG A 376 15.23 -0.22 2.44
C ARG A 376 14.48 -1.44 1.91
N ARG A 377 14.42 -1.62 0.58
CA ARG A 377 13.79 -2.81 -0.04
C ARG A 377 14.51 -4.11 0.27
N ALA A 378 15.85 -4.08 0.28
CA ALA A 378 16.64 -5.25 0.66
C ALA A 378 16.36 -5.67 2.11
N MET A 379 16.25 -4.72 3.03
CA MET A 379 15.86 -4.95 4.42
C MET A 379 14.44 -5.54 4.52
N SER A 380 13.46 -4.95 3.84
CA SER A 380 12.06 -5.44 3.83
C SER A 380 11.93 -6.84 3.26
N LYS A 381 12.73 -7.18 2.22
CA LYS A 381 12.75 -8.52 1.58
C LYS A 381 13.71 -9.51 2.25
N LYS A 382 14.36 -9.11 3.35
CA LYS A 382 15.31 -9.94 4.13
C LYS A 382 16.43 -10.55 3.26
N LYS A 383 16.99 -9.77 2.34
CA LYS A 383 18.12 -10.19 1.50
C LYS A 383 19.43 -10.11 2.29
N ALA A 384 19.73 -11.13 3.09
CA ALA A 384 20.83 -11.14 4.06
C ALA A 384 22.19 -10.74 3.48
N ALA A 385 22.58 -11.29 2.32
CA ALA A 385 23.87 -10.97 1.70
C ALA A 385 23.98 -9.48 1.28
N VAL A 386 22.88 -8.89 0.79
CA VAL A 386 22.85 -7.47 0.42
C VAL A 386 22.91 -6.61 1.69
N MET A 387 22.14 -6.97 2.72
CA MET A 387 22.11 -6.23 3.97
C MET A 387 23.49 -6.21 4.65
N GLU A 388 24.23 -7.32 4.65
CA GLU A 388 25.56 -7.38 5.24
C GLU A 388 26.59 -6.55 4.46
N LYS A 389 26.52 -6.57 3.12
CA LYS A 389 27.36 -5.70 2.29
C LYS A 389 27.07 -4.23 2.56
N GLU A 390 25.79 -3.86 2.53
CA GLU A 390 25.36 -2.47 2.73
C GLU A 390 25.59 -1.98 4.16
N ARG A 391 25.57 -2.85 5.18
CA ARG A 391 25.98 -2.50 6.56
C ARG A 391 27.40 -1.93 6.59
N LYS A 392 28.34 -2.58 5.95
CA LYS A 392 29.73 -2.12 5.88
C LYS A 392 29.84 -0.77 5.19
N ILE A 393 29.13 -0.60 4.09
CA ILE A 393 29.11 0.67 3.34
C ILE A 393 28.46 1.78 4.17
N PHE A 394 27.35 1.49 4.85
CA PHE A 394 26.66 2.44 5.73
C PHE A 394 27.59 2.95 6.83
N ILE A 395 28.38 2.06 7.44
CA ILE A 395 29.27 2.39 8.57
C ILE A 395 30.55 3.06 8.09
N TYR A 396 31.28 2.39 7.19
CA TYR A 396 32.65 2.76 6.81
C TYR A 396 32.75 3.56 5.50
N GLY A 397 31.69 3.58 4.71
CA GLY A 397 31.69 4.16 3.38
C GLY A 397 32.21 3.21 2.29
N ASP A 398 32.24 3.71 1.09
CA ASP A 398 32.71 3.00 -0.10
C ASP A 398 33.14 4.00 -1.16
N GLU A 399 34.42 4.01 -1.50
CA GLU A 399 35.01 4.93 -2.48
C GLU A 399 34.49 4.68 -3.89
N GLU A 400 34.23 3.43 -4.26
CA GLU A 400 33.74 3.05 -5.59
C GLU A 400 32.36 3.67 -5.88
N THR A 401 31.50 3.68 -4.89
CA THR A 401 30.14 4.26 -4.99
C THR A 401 30.04 5.71 -4.49
N GLY A 402 31.14 6.26 -3.96
CA GLY A 402 31.21 7.63 -3.47
C GLY A 402 30.40 7.86 -2.16
N VAL A 403 30.05 6.81 -1.42
CA VAL A 403 29.33 6.91 -0.15
C VAL A 403 30.34 7.16 0.98
N PRO A 404 30.23 8.28 1.73
CA PRO A 404 31.18 8.60 2.80
C PRO A 404 31.11 7.67 4.00
N GLY A 405 29.91 7.16 4.35
CA GLY A 405 29.66 6.35 5.53
C GLY A 405 29.50 7.17 6.82
N CYS A 406 28.91 6.55 7.82
CA CYS A 406 28.60 7.18 9.11
C CYS A 406 29.84 7.70 9.85
N ILE A 407 30.94 6.93 9.86
CA ILE A 407 32.18 7.32 10.57
C ILE A 407 32.75 8.62 10.03
N LYS A 408 32.79 8.78 8.69
CA LYS A 408 33.26 10.01 8.06
C LYS A 408 32.37 11.21 8.36
N ASN A 409 31.08 10.95 8.60
CA ASN A 409 30.09 11.96 8.98
C ASN A 409 30.01 12.20 10.50
N GLY A 410 30.97 11.68 11.29
CA GLY A 410 31.11 11.96 12.71
C GLY A 410 30.27 11.10 13.63
N ILE A 411 29.77 9.96 13.16
CA ILE A 411 29.00 9.00 13.94
C ILE A 411 29.91 7.78 14.22
N ASP A 412 30.08 7.41 15.49
CA ASP A 412 30.93 6.29 15.87
C ASP A 412 30.35 4.94 15.40
N GLU A 413 31.23 3.94 15.31
CA GLU A 413 30.91 2.61 14.81
C GLU A 413 29.81 1.91 15.62
N GLN A 414 29.84 2.05 16.95
CA GLN A 414 28.87 1.39 17.81
C GLN A 414 27.47 1.98 17.60
N THR A 415 27.38 3.30 17.56
CA THR A 415 26.12 4.02 17.28
C THR A 415 25.61 3.71 15.88
N ALA A 416 26.48 3.68 14.85
CA ALA A 416 26.09 3.35 13.48
C ALA A 416 25.56 1.92 13.36
N ASN A 417 26.19 0.95 14.02
CA ASN A 417 25.70 -0.44 14.05
C ASN A 417 24.33 -0.54 14.73
N LYS A 418 24.14 0.13 15.87
CA LYS A 418 22.86 0.14 16.60
C LYS A 418 21.75 0.70 15.72
N ILE A 419 21.96 1.84 15.07
CA ILE A 419 20.98 2.47 14.16
C ILE A 419 20.67 1.52 12.98
N TYR A 420 21.68 0.84 12.44
CA TYR A 420 21.46 -0.09 11.33
C TYR A 420 20.60 -1.29 11.74
N ASP A 421 20.81 -1.84 12.94
CA ASP A 421 19.99 -2.93 13.49
C ASP A 421 18.56 -2.49 13.73
N GLU A 422 18.35 -1.30 14.30
CA GLU A 422 17.02 -0.71 14.45
C GLU A 422 16.31 -0.53 13.10
N MET A 423 17.02 -0.03 12.08
CA MET A 423 16.44 0.07 10.73
C MET A 423 16.03 -1.29 10.15
N ILE A 424 16.81 -2.35 10.35
CA ILE A 424 16.46 -3.71 9.89
C ILE A 424 15.18 -4.19 10.55
N ASP A 425 15.01 -3.97 11.84
CA ASP A 425 13.82 -4.39 12.57
C ASP A 425 12.58 -3.60 12.14
N PHE A 426 12.71 -2.30 11.95
CA PHE A 426 11.62 -1.43 11.50
C PHE A 426 11.30 -1.57 10.01
N ALA A 427 12.29 -1.78 9.14
CA ALA A 427 12.07 -1.88 7.70
C ALA A 427 11.14 -3.03 7.29
N LYS A 428 10.99 -4.04 8.15
CA LYS A 428 10.01 -5.14 7.97
C LYS A 428 8.58 -4.63 8.09
N TYR A 429 8.35 -3.57 8.84
CA TYR A 429 7.04 -3.10 9.27
C TYR A 429 6.78 -1.64 8.90
N ALA A 430 7.81 -0.87 8.52
CA ALA A 430 7.69 0.54 8.13
C ALA A 430 6.63 0.74 7.04
N PHE A 431 5.79 1.77 7.21
CA PHE A 431 4.69 2.04 6.30
C PHE A 431 5.06 3.09 5.25
N ASN A 432 4.42 3.03 4.10
CA ASN A 432 4.50 4.08 3.09
C ASN A 432 3.73 5.31 3.59
N LYS A 433 4.46 6.39 3.93
CA LYS A 433 3.85 7.63 4.43
C LYS A 433 2.89 8.25 3.41
N SER A 434 3.23 8.20 2.12
CA SER A 434 2.40 8.72 1.04
C SER A 434 1.01 8.08 1.02
N HIS A 435 0.95 6.75 1.16
CA HIS A 435 -0.32 6.03 1.26
C HIS A 435 -1.10 6.38 2.53
N ALA A 436 -0.41 6.44 3.68
CA ALA A 436 -1.04 6.79 4.95
C ALA A 436 -1.62 8.22 4.93
N ALA A 437 -0.89 9.17 4.35
CA ALA A 437 -1.34 10.55 4.23
C ALA A 437 -2.60 10.67 3.38
N ALA A 438 -2.63 10.01 2.22
CA ALA A 438 -3.81 9.99 1.37
C ALA A 438 -5.03 9.37 2.09
N TYR A 439 -4.83 8.26 2.79
CA TYR A 439 -5.92 7.59 3.51
C TYR A 439 -6.36 8.34 4.77
N ALA A 440 -5.45 9.04 5.45
CA ALA A 440 -5.80 9.91 6.57
C ALA A 440 -6.73 11.07 6.15
N VAL A 441 -6.56 11.61 4.94
CA VAL A 441 -7.49 12.60 4.38
C VAL A 441 -8.89 12.01 4.24
N VAL A 442 -9.04 10.81 3.70
CA VAL A 442 -10.36 10.14 3.59
C VAL A 442 -10.95 9.85 4.97
N SER A 443 -10.12 9.40 5.92
CA SER A 443 -10.54 9.20 7.31
C SER A 443 -11.04 10.49 7.93
N TYR A 444 -10.30 11.58 7.75
CA TYR A 444 -10.67 12.88 8.28
C TYR A 444 -11.95 13.43 7.63
N GLN A 445 -12.11 13.32 6.32
CA GLN A 445 -13.33 13.72 5.62
C GLN A 445 -14.56 12.98 6.15
N THR A 446 -14.46 11.66 6.37
CA THR A 446 -15.57 10.89 6.96
C THR A 446 -15.84 11.27 8.42
N ALA A 447 -14.82 11.58 9.21
CA ALA A 447 -14.98 12.09 10.58
C ALA A 447 -15.63 13.47 10.60
N TRP A 448 -15.19 14.38 9.72
CA TRP A 448 -15.73 15.72 9.57
C TRP A 448 -17.23 15.68 9.19
N LEU A 449 -17.59 14.90 8.18
CA LEU A 449 -18.99 14.71 7.77
C LEU A 449 -19.82 14.15 8.92
N LYS A 450 -19.28 13.18 9.67
CA LYS A 450 -19.96 12.59 10.81
C LYS A 450 -20.15 13.59 11.96
N TYR A 451 -19.15 14.39 12.25
CA TYR A 451 -19.20 15.37 13.32
C TYR A 451 -20.16 16.51 13.02
N TYR A 452 -20.03 17.14 11.85
CA TYR A 452 -20.81 18.35 11.52
C TYR A 452 -22.17 18.07 10.91
N LEU A 453 -22.34 16.97 10.21
CA LEU A 453 -23.56 16.66 9.46
C LEU A 453 -24.32 15.46 10.01
N SER A 454 -23.83 14.85 11.12
CA SER A 454 -24.48 13.72 11.76
C SER A 454 -24.88 12.63 10.77
N LEU A 455 -23.89 12.06 10.05
CA LEU A 455 -24.13 11.05 9.00
C LEU A 455 -25.10 9.93 9.41
N ILE A 456 -25.24 9.69 10.72
CA ILE A 456 -26.22 8.73 11.28
C ILE A 456 -27.66 9.17 11.01
N HIS A 457 -27.91 10.48 10.81
CA HIS A 457 -29.24 11.03 10.54
C HIS A 457 -29.50 11.28 9.05
N ILE A 458 -28.49 11.06 8.20
CA ILE A 458 -28.62 11.14 6.74
C ILE A 458 -28.85 9.75 6.18
#